data_1dd657b5a1ba0df9a5a621abcc74e5aa
#
_entry.id   1dd657b5a1ba0df9a5a621abcc74e5aa
#
_cell.length_a   1.000
_cell.length_b   1.000
_cell.length_c   1.000
_cell.angle_alpha   90.00
_cell.angle_beta   90.00
_cell.angle_gamma   90.00
#
_symmetry.space_group_name_H-M   'P 1'
#
loop_
_entity.id
_entity.type
_entity.pdbx_description
1 polymer ?
#
loop_
_entity_poly.entity_id
_entity_poly.type
_entity_poly.pdbx_seq_one_letter_code
_entity_poly.pdbx_strand_id
1 'polypeptide(L)'
;QLSREDEMAGEIRRAMDERTVEISYLPRIRGDKDHVIGCKAIPRILMKDGQYFEYTQIMHLMERGTHLEEFSFYLLQEVADNIGAWKAKGNTVIPVSLEMTASQLSTRHAVERIHNIVVERNNLEPEDFIFEIPERFFADATTAFEVAIRNLTNLGYRVIISRFGADHTAVNSMRRLPVTGIKFHGEYFSEHMINE
;
A
#
# COMPACT_ATOMS: atom_id res chain seq x y z
N GLN A 1 -18.82 5.09 26.30
CA GLN A 1 -18.29 3.80 25.79
C GLN A 1 -17.62 4.10 24.45
N LEU A 2 -16.34 3.76 24.28
CA LEU A 2 -15.63 3.87 23.01
C LEU A 2 -16.33 2.97 21.97
N SER A 3 -16.39 3.42 20.73
CA SER A 3 -16.88 2.56 19.66
C SER A 3 -15.88 1.41 19.45
N ARG A 4 -16.35 0.28 18.90
CA ARG A 4 -15.46 -0.84 18.54
C ARG A 4 -14.34 -0.39 17.60
N GLU A 5 -14.61 0.57 16.72
CA GLU A 5 -13.63 1.15 15.79
C GLU A 5 -12.55 1.95 16.54
N ASP A 6 -12.91 2.70 17.59
CA ASP A 6 -11.95 3.43 18.42
C ASP A 6 -11.04 2.49 19.21
N GLU A 7 -11.59 1.39 19.73
CA GLU A 7 -10.81 0.34 20.41
C GLU A 7 -9.80 -0.29 19.45
N MET A 8 -10.25 -0.64 18.26
CA MET A 8 -9.41 -1.23 17.21
C MET A 8 -8.31 -0.26 16.76
N ALA A 9 -8.64 1.02 16.55
CA ALA A 9 -7.65 2.05 16.24
C ALA A 9 -6.62 2.23 17.37
N GLY A 10 -7.05 2.10 18.61
CA GLY A 10 -6.18 2.11 19.80
C GLY A 10 -5.19 0.95 19.80
N GLU A 11 -5.63 -0.27 19.46
CA GLU A 11 -4.76 -1.43 19.35
C GLU A 11 -3.74 -1.30 18.22
N ILE A 12 -4.15 -0.72 17.07
CA ILE A 12 -3.22 -0.45 15.96
C ILE A 12 -2.13 0.53 16.40
N ARG A 13 -2.50 1.64 17.07
CA ARG A 13 -1.50 2.60 17.59
C ARG A 13 -0.55 1.95 18.57
N ARG A 14 -1.08 1.16 19.49
CA ARG A 14 -0.26 0.40 20.45
C ARG A 14 0.75 -0.51 19.72
N ALA A 15 0.29 -1.25 18.71
CA ALA A 15 1.16 -2.14 17.95
C ALA A 15 2.25 -1.38 17.19
N MET A 16 1.97 -0.18 16.70
CA MET A 16 2.98 0.70 16.09
C MET A 16 4.02 1.14 17.13
N ASP A 17 3.57 1.62 18.31
CA ASP A 17 4.45 2.12 19.38
C ASP A 17 5.35 1.00 19.95
N GLU A 18 4.80 -0.20 20.11
CA GLU A 18 5.50 -1.39 20.61
C GLU A 18 6.28 -2.13 19.50
N ARG A 19 6.16 -1.71 18.24
CA ARG A 19 6.75 -2.38 17.07
C ARG A 19 6.38 -3.87 16.95
N THR A 20 5.11 -4.17 17.23
CA THR A 20 4.56 -5.54 17.20
C THR A 20 3.71 -5.83 15.96
N VAL A 21 3.71 -4.94 14.98
CA VAL A 21 3.06 -5.18 13.68
C VAL A 21 3.85 -6.25 12.93
N GLU A 22 3.22 -7.37 12.66
CA GLU A 22 3.79 -8.41 11.80
C GLU A 22 3.58 -8.08 10.33
N ILE A 23 4.58 -8.33 9.49
CA ILE A 23 4.49 -8.09 8.04
C ILE A 23 4.74 -9.40 7.32
N SER A 24 3.73 -9.86 6.59
CA SER A 24 3.85 -10.97 5.65
C SER A 24 4.08 -10.45 4.24
N TYR A 25 4.85 -11.18 3.44
CA TYR A 25 5.15 -10.81 2.06
C TYR A 25 4.51 -11.82 1.10
N LEU A 26 3.40 -11.41 0.47
CA LEU A 26 2.68 -12.23 -0.51
C LEU A 26 3.36 -12.13 -1.87
N PRO A 27 3.91 -13.23 -2.43
CA PRO A 27 4.63 -13.20 -3.70
C PRO A 27 3.69 -12.89 -4.88
N ARG A 28 4.23 -12.17 -5.86
CA ARG A 28 3.64 -11.99 -7.19
C ARG A 28 4.43 -12.80 -8.20
N ILE A 29 3.74 -13.71 -8.87
CA ILE A 29 4.34 -14.66 -9.81
C ILE A 29 4.00 -14.21 -11.23
N ARG A 30 4.98 -14.30 -12.13
CA ARG A 30 4.77 -14.10 -13.56
C ARG A 30 4.21 -15.38 -14.16
N GLY A 31 3.00 -15.28 -14.73
CA GLY A 31 2.23 -16.45 -15.16
C GLY A 31 2.85 -17.29 -16.29
N ASP A 32 3.81 -16.72 -17.04
CA ASP A 32 4.48 -17.40 -18.15
C ASP A 32 5.76 -18.16 -17.75
N LYS A 33 6.29 -17.96 -16.54
CA LYS A 33 7.63 -18.45 -16.17
C LYS A 33 7.78 -18.92 -14.72
N ASP A 34 6.73 -18.97 -13.94
CA ASP A 34 6.76 -19.31 -12.49
C ASP A 34 7.82 -18.51 -11.68
N HIS A 35 8.18 -17.32 -12.16
CA HIS A 35 9.17 -16.47 -11.51
C HIS A 35 8.47 -15.46 -10.58
N VAL A 36 9.00 -15.32 -9.38
CA VAL A 36 8.58 -14.26 -8.46
C VAL A 36 9.14 -12.93 -8.97
N ILE A 37 8.23 -11.99 -9.28
CA ILE A 37 8.57 -10.67 -9.85
C ILE A 37 8.37 -9.52 -8.86
N GLY A 38 7.92 -9.81 -7.66
CA GLY A 38 7.66 -8.85 -6.59
C GLY A 38 6.89 -9.51 -5.47
N CYS A 39 6.57 -8.74 -4.46
CA CYS A 39 5.68 -9.17 -3.38
C CYS A 39 4.83 -8.00 -2.88
N LYS A 40 3.75 -8.31 -2.15
CA LYS A 40 2.95 -7.33 -1.43
C LYS A 40 3.20 -7.47 0.06
N ALA A 41 3.53 -6.36 0.73
CA ALA A 41 3.59 -6.30 2.18
C ALA A 41 2.16 -6.26 2.75
N ILE A 42 1.86 -7.21 3.63
CA ILE A 42 0.55 -7.38 4.25
C ILE A 42 0.75 -7.34 5.76
N PRO A 43 0.36 -6.23 6.43
CA PRO A 43 0.43 -6.13 7.87
C PRO A 43 -0.70 -6.93 8.53
N ARG A 44 -0.41 -7.45 9.71
CA ARG A 44 -1.39 -7.98 10.65
C ARG A 44 -0.97 -7.67 12.07
N ILE A 45 -1.91 -7.56 12.96
CA ILE A 45 -1.70 -7.14 14.34
C ILE A 45 -2.31 -8.17 15.26
N LEU A 46 -1.53 -8.68 16.20
CA LEU A 46 -2.04 -9.53 17.28
C LEU A 46 -2.73 -8.65 18.34
N MET A 47 -4.01 -8.87 18.52
CA MET A 47 -4.84 -8.17 19.51
C MET A 47 -4.64 -8.77 20.91
N LYS A 48 -5.02 -8.02 21.95
CA LYS A 48 -4.94 -8.48 23.35
C LYS A 48 -5.76 -9.74 23.64
N ASP A 49 -6.82 -9.97 22.88
CA ASP A 49 -7.67 -11.16 22.97
C ASP A 49 -7.08 -12.40 22.29
N GLY A 50 -5.89 -12.27 21.68
CA GLY A 50 -5.20 -13.32 20.96
C GLY A 50 -5.67 -13.54 19.52
N GLN A 51 -6.59 -12.72 19.00
CA GLN A 51 -7.00 -12.75 17.60
C GLN A 51 -6.12 -11.84 16.76
N TYR A 52 -5.96 -12.21 15.48
CA TYR A 52 -5.29 -11.33 14.53
C TYR A 52 -6.27 -10.33 13.91
N PHE A 53 -5.83 -9.10 13.86
CA PHE A 53 -6.46 -8.05 13.11
C PHE A 53 -5.87 -8.04 11.70
N GLU A 54 -6.71 -8.44 10.75
CA GLU A 54 -6.26 -8.68 9.39
C GLU A 54 -6.18 -7.39 8.57
N TYR A 55 -5.34 -7.42 7.55
CA TYR A 55 -5.09 -6.29 6.64
C TYR A 55 -6.35 -5.60 6.12
N THR A 56 -7.38 -6.36 5.71
CA THR A 56 -8.64 -5.79 5.20
C THR A 56 -9.39 -4.95 6.24
N GLN A 57 -9.33 -5.36 7.51
CA GLN A 57 -9.94 -4.65 8.62
C GLN A 57 -9.15 -3.36 8.95
N ILE A 58 -7.82 -3.43 8.92
CA ILE A 58 -6.94 -2.27 9.09
C ILE A 58 -7.25 -1.23 8.01
N MET A 59 -7.30 -1.66 6.75
CA MET A 59 -7.60 -0.77 5.63
C MET A 59 -8.98 -0.13 5.75
N HIS A 60 -9.99 -0.88 6.16
CA HIS A 60 -11.34 -0.35 6.36
C HIS A 60 -11.37 0.77 7.41
N LEU A 61 -10.65 0.62 8.52
CA LEU A 61 -10.51 1.67 9.52
C LEU A 61 -9.78 2.90 9.00
N MET A 62 -8.69 2.71 8.26
CA MET A 62 -7.94 3.81 7.65
C MET A 62 -8.80 4.63 6.69
N GLU A 63 -9.67 3.98 5.94
CA GLU A 63 -10.59 4.62 4.99
C GLU A 63 -11.69 5.43 5.67
N ARG A 64 -12.09 5.04 6.87
CA ARG A 64 -13.12 5.75 7.66
C ARG A 64 -12.61 6.97 8.44
N GLY A 65 -11.34 7.32 8.29
CA GLY A 65 -10.77 8.51 8.91
C GLY A 65 -10.50 8.37 10.41
N THR A 66 -10.16 7.18 10.87
CA THR A 66 -9.85 6.87 12.28
C THR A 66 -8.47 7.36 12.73
N HIS A 67 -7.93 8.42 12.15
CA HIS A 67 -6.61 8.99 12.49
C HIS A 67 -5.44 7.97 12.41
N LEU A 68 -5.53 6.99 11.52
CA LEU A 68 -4.48 6.01 11.25
C LEU A 68 -3.61 6.41 10.04
N GLU A 69 -3.59 7.70 9.70
CA GLU A 69 -2.81 8.23 8.57
C GLU A 69 -1.33 7.87 8.68
N GLU A 70 -0.82 7.82 9.90
CA GLU A 70 0.56 7.45 10.19
C GLU A 70 0.88 5.97 9.94
N PHE A 71 -0.13 5.09 9.91
CA PHE A 71 0.10 3.66 9.79
C PHE A 71 0.79 3.27 8.48
N SER A 72 0.41 3.87 7.35
CA SER A 72 1.08 3.57 6.08
C SER A 72 2.53 4.03 6.04
N PHE A 73 2.84 5.17 6.66
CA PHE A 73 4.22 5.62 6.78
C PHE A 73 5.03 4.75 7.74
N TYR A 74 4.41 4.31 8.83
CA TYR A 74 4.99 3.31 9.71
C TYR A 74 5.30 2.01 8.95
N LEU A 75 4.31 1.47 8.23
CA LEU A 75 4.48 0.27 7.42
C LEU A 75 5.58 0.43 6.37
N LEU A 76 5.63 1.58 5.70
CA LEU A 76 6.68 1.90 4.73
C LEU A 76 8.06 1.89 5.39
N GLN A 77 8.21 2.46 6.60
CA GLN A 77 9.47 2.44 7.34
C GLN A 77 9.90 1.02 7.69
N GLU A 78 8.99 0.20 8.25
CA GLU A 78 9.29 -1.18 8.61
C GLU A 78 9.68 -2.03 7.38
N VAL A 79 9.00 -1.83 6.25
CA VAL A 79 9.34 -2.50 4.99
C VAL A 79 10.70 -2.03 4.46
N ALA A 80 10.99 -0.74 4.52
CA ALA A 80 12.28 -0.19 4.08
C ALA A 80 13.43 -0.73 4.95
N ASP A 81 13.25 -0.78 6.27
CA ASP A 81 14.22 -1.35 7.20
C ASP A 81 14.48 -2.85 6.88
N ASN A 82 13.43 -3.62 6.59
CA ASN A 82 13.55 -5.02 6.20
C ASN A 82 14.32 -5.20 4.89
N ILE A 83 13.99 -4.40 3.86
CA ILE A 83 14.68 -4.44 2.57
C ILE A 83 16.16 -4.08 2.75
N GLY A 84 16.46 -3.03 3.51
CA GLY A 84 17.83 -2.64 3.85
C GLY A 84 18.61 -3.75 4.52
N ALA A 85 18.00 -4.41 5.49
CA ALA A 85 18.59 -5.56 6.20
C ALA A 85 18.83 -6.75 5.27
N TRP A 86 17.93 -7.03 4.32
CA TRP A 86 18.12 -8.10 3.33
C TRP A 86 19.24 -7.78 2.36
N LYS A 87 19.32 -6.56 1.83
CA LYS A 87 20.41 -6.11 0.95
C LYS A 87 21.76 -6.17 1.66
N ALA A 88 21.81 -5.76 2.93
CA ALA A 88 23.04 -5.82 3.74
C ALA A 88 23.56 -7.26 3.95
N LYS A 89 22.67 -8.27 3.92
CA LYS A 89 23.02 -9.69 3.96
C LYS A 89 23.37 -10.28 2.59
N GLY A 90 23.40 -9.45 1.54
CA GLY A 90 23.72 -9.89 0.16
C GLY A 90 22.55 -10.54 -0.57
N ASN A 91 21.32 -10.43 -0.07
CA ASN A 91 20.16 -10.97 -0.76
C ASN A 91 19.76 -10.09 -1.95
N THR A 92 19.34 -10.71 -3.04
CA THR A 92 18.64 -10.02 -4.12
C THR A 92 17.24 -9.65 -3.65
N VAL A 93 16.89 -8.38 -3.74
CA VAL A 93 15.57 -7.89 -3.36
C VAL A 93 14.70 -7.73 -4.59
N ILE A 94 13.46 -8.18 -4.49
CA ILE A 94 12.40 -7.99 -5.48
C ILE A 94 11.51 -6.82 -5.04
N PRO A 95 10.86 -6.10 -5.97
CA PRO A 95 10.02 -4.96 -5.62
C PRO A 95 8.88 -5.31 -4.67
N VAL A 96 8.69 -4.47 -3.67
CA VAL A 96 7.64 -4.64 -2.65
C VAL A 96 6.52 -3.63 -2.89
N SER A 97 5.28 -4.11 -2.95
CA SER A 97 4.12 -3.22 -3.02
C SER A 97 3.48 -3.00 -1.65
N LEU A 98 3.01 -1.76 -1.46
CA LEU A 98 2.29 -1.27 -0.28
C LEU A 98 1.01 -0.57 -0.74
N GLU A 99 -0.07 -0.76 -0.02
CA GLU A 99 -1.31 -0.04 -0.28
C GLU A 99 -1.31 1.32 0.45
N MET A 100 -1.72 2.38 -0.26
CA MET A 100 -1.90 3.71 0.30
C MET A 100 -3.26 4.28 -0.10
N THR A 101 -3.80 5.16 0.74
CA THR A 101 -5.06 5.86 0.46
C THR A 101 -4.80 7.23 -0.15
N ALA A 102 -5.81 7.79 -0.82
CA ALA A 102 -5.71 9.15 -1.35
C ALA A 102 -5.54 10.20 -0.26
N SER A 103 -6.16 10.01 0.91
CA SER A 103 -6.02 10.93 2.04
C SER A 103 -4.57 11.02 2.51
N GLN A 104 -3.89 9.88 2.63
CA GLN A 104 -2.49 9.83 3.04
C GLN A 104 -1.57 10.52 2.02
N LEU A 105 -1.77 10.26 0.73
CA LEU A 105 -0.98 10.89 -0.33
C LEU A 105 -1.27 12.38 -0.50
N SER A 106 -2.47 12.83 -0.10
CA SER A 106 -2.85 14.25 -0.15
C SER A 106 -2.34 15.06 1.05
N THR A 107 -1.74 14.41 2.05
CA THR A 107 -1.17 15.15 3.19
C THR A 107 0.04 15.98 2.74
N ARG A 108 0.24 17.09 3.44
CA ARG A 108 1.39 17.97 3.15
C ARG A 108 2.70 17.21 3.32
N HIS A 109 3.57 17.31 2.34
CA HIS A 109 4.88 16.66 2.33
C HIS A 109 4.85 15.11 2.33
N ALA A 110 3.73 14.49 1.92
CA ALA A 110 3.64 13.02 1.86
C ALA A 110 4.73 12.41 0.98
N VAL A 111 4.94 12.96 -0.22
CA VAL A 111 5.92 12.44 -1.19
C VAL A 111 7.35 12.63 -0.68
N GLU A 112 7.65 13.80 -0.11
CA GLU A 112 8.96 14.07 0.50
C GLU A 112 9.23 13.13 1.68
N ARG A 113 8.22 12.84 2.48
CA ARG A 113 8.32 11.88 3.58
C ARG A 113 8.60 10.47 3.09
N ILE A 114 7.89 10.03 2.04
CA ILE A 114 8.14 8.73 1.39
C ILE A 114 9.59 8.67 0.90
N HIS A 115 10.04 9.68 0.18
CA HIS A 115 11.38 9.73 -0.39
C HIS A 115 12.46 9.75 0.71
N ASN A 116 12.24 10.50 1.78
CA ASN A 116 13.13 10.50 2.94
C ASN A 116 13.26 9.11 3.59
N ILE A 117 12.13 8.39 3.78
CA ILE A 117 12.16 7.04 4.34
C ILE A 117 12.94 6.08 3.43
N VAL A 118 12.65 6.09 2.13
CA VAL A 118 13.20 5.11 1.19
C VAL A 118 14.66 5.43 0.87
N VAL A 119 14.95 6.64 0.44
CA VAL A 119 16.26 7.01 -0.11
C VAL A 119 17.19 7.54 0.97
N GLU A 120 16.78 8.59 1.70
CA GLU A 120 17.68 9.28 2.62
C GLU A 120 18.05 8.43 3.85
N ARG A 121 17.07 7.71 4.43
CA ARG A 121 17.29 6.92 5.64
C ARG A 121 17.81 5.52 5.37
N ASN A 122 17.31 4.87 4.32
CA ASN A 122 17.57 3.45 4.06
C ASN A 122 18.48 3.20 2.85
N ASN A 123 18.85 4.24 2.10
CA ASN A 123 19.69 4.14 0.89
C ASN A 123 19.14 3.09 -0.09
N LEU A 124 17.81 3.10 -0.31
CA LEU A 124 17.11 2.22 -1.22
C LEU A 124 16.68 2.95 -2.49
N GLU A 125 16.42 2.19 -3.54
CA GLU A 125 16.00 2.74 -4.82
C GLU A 125 14.46 2.87 -4.88
N PRO A 126 13.91 3.94 -5.49
CA PRO A 126 12.46 4.08 -5.69
C PRO A 126 11.82 2.88 -6.39
N GLU A 127 12.54 2.23 -7.30
CA GLU A 127 12.09 1.06 -8.05
C GLU A 127 11.87 -0.19 -7.17
N ASP A 128 12.44 -0.22 -5.98
CA ASP A 128 12.20 -1.28 -4.98
C ASP A 128 10.75 -1.22 -4.44
N PHE A 129 10.03 -0.11 -4.68
CA PHE A 129 8.70 0.13 -4.11
C PHE A 129 7.62 0.35 -5.17
N ILE A 130 6.44 -0.20 -4.89
CA ILE A 130 5.24 -0.02 -5.69
C ILE A 130 4.11 0.42 -4.77
N PHE A 131 3.48 1.56 -5.07
CA PHE A 131 2.32 2.01 -4.31
C PHE A 131 1.03 1.54 -4.99
N GLU A 132 0.27 0.70 -4.29
CA GLU A 132 -1.05 0.22 -4.72
C GLU A 132 -2.11 1.18 -4.20
N ILE A 133 -2.92 1.73 -5.09
CA ILE A 133 -3.99 2.66 -4.73
C ILE A 133 -5.32 2.09 -5.23
N PRO A 134 -6.29 1.83 -4.35
CA PRO A 134 -7.60 1.34 -4.75
C PRO A 134 -8.31 2.23 -5.75
N GLU A 135 -8.99 1.61 -6.74
CA GLU A 135 -9.67 2.28 -7.86
C GLU A 135 -10.59 3.42 -7.40
N ARG A 136 -11.37 3.20 -6.34
CA ARG A 136 -12.35 4.17 -5.84
C ARG A 136 -11.76 5.55 -5.52
N PHE A 137 -10.49 5.64 -5.12
CA PHE A 137 -9.85 6.92 -4.83
C PHE A 137 -9.56 7.77 -6.06
N PHE A 138 -9.71 7.22 -7.24
CA PHE A 138 -9.53 7.95 -8.49
C PHE A 138 -10.84 8.58 -8.98
N ALA A 139 -12.00 8.23 -8.43
CA ALA A 139 -13.30 8.80 -8.81
C ALA A 139 -13.37 10.30 -8.51
N ASP A 140 -13.00 10.66 -7.28
CA ASP A 140 -13.05 12.04 -6.75
C ASP A 140 -11.64 12.55 -6.46
N ALA A 141 -10.69 12.30 -7.38
CA ALA A 141 -9.29 12.65 -7.21
C ALA A 141 -9.11 14.16 -7.02
N THR A 142 -8.61 14.56 -5.87
CA THR A 142 -8.25 15.95 -5.59
C THR A 142 -6.99 16.36 -6.34
N THR A 143 -6.81 17.66 -6.58
CA THR A 143 -5.56 18.18 -7.18
C THR A 143 -4.33 17.77 -6.38
N ALA A 144 -4.41 17.78 -5.04
CA ALA A 144 -3.29 17.38 -4.18
C ALA A 144 -2.91 15.91 -4.41
N PHE A 145 -3.91 15.02 -4.52
CA PHE A 145 -3.69 13.61 -4.83
C PHE A 145 -3.07 13.41 -6.22
N GLU A 146 -3.59 14.08 -7.26
CA GLU A 146 -3.03 14.00 -8.61
C GLU A 146 -1.58 14.48 -8.68
N VAL A 147 -1.24 15.57 -7.97
CA VAL A 147 0.13 16.08 -7.86
C VAL A 147 1.03 15.07 -7.15
N ALA A 148 0.56 14.44 -6.08
CA ALA A 148 1.32 13.41 -5.38
C ALA A 148 1.67 12.22 -6.28
N ILE A 149 0.69 11.72 -7.07
CA ILE A 149 0.93 10.64 -8.03
C ILE A 149 2.02 11.02 -9.06
N ARG A 150 1.92 12.23 -9.64
CA ARG A 150 2.93 12.72 -10.60
C ARG A 150 4.32 12.83 -9.97
N ASN A 151 4.40 13.37 -8.76
CA ASN A 151 5.68 13.52 -8.06
C ASN A 151 6.30 12.16 -7.71
N LEU A 152 5.50 11.19 -7.24
CA LEU A 152 5.99 9.84 -6.96
C LEU A 152 6.57 9.20 -8.23
N THR A 153 5.85 9.26 -9.35
CA THR A 153 6.31 8.66 -10.61
C THR A 153 7.52 9.38 -11.20
N ASN A 154 7.62 10.71 -11.05
CA ASN A 154 8.80 11.47 -11.45
C ASN A 154 10.04 11.13 -10.63
N LEU A 155 9.88 10.70 -9.38
CA LEU A 155 10.95 10.22 -8.51
C LEU A 155 11.33 8.74 -8.77
N GLY A 156 10.67 8.06 -9.70
CA GLY A 156 10.95 6.68 -10.07
C GLY A 156 10.12 5.62 -9.36
N TYR A 157 9.22 6.02 -8.46
CA TYR A 157 8.29 5.07 -7.85
C TYR A 157 7.26 4.56 -8.84
N ARG A 158 6.86 3.31 -8.68
CA ARG A 158 5.75 2.74 -9.45
C ARG A 158 4.44 2.93 -8.69
N VAL A 159 3.43 3.42 -9.40
CA VAL A 159 2.07 3.56 -8.86
C VAL A 159 1.14 2.70 -9.69
N ILE A 160 0.39 1.82 -9.04
CA ILE A 160 -0.59 0.96 -9.71
C ILE A 160 -1.99 1.17 -9.11
N ILE A 161 -3.00 1.07 -9.96
CA ILE A 161 -4.39 1.04 -9.52
C ILE A 161 -4.70 -0.38 -9.06
N SER A 162 -5.13 -0.53 -7.81
CA SER A 162 -5.56 -1.82 -7.27
C SER A 162 -7.08 -1.93 -7.21
N ARG A 163 -7.58 -3.16 -7.09
CA ARG A 163 -9.02 -3.50 -7.09
C ARG A 163 -9.78 -2.98 -8.32
N PHE A 164 -9.10 -2.88 -9.46
CA PHE A 164 -9.70 -2.38 -10.68
C PHE A 164 -10.88 -3.27 -11.12
N GLY A 165 -11.97 -2.61 -11.52
CA GLY A 165 -13.22 -3.28 -11.91
C GLY A 165 -14.21 -3.47 -10.75
N ALA A 166 -13.83 -3.18 -9.50
CA ALA A 166 -14.75 -3.21 -8.36
C ALA A 166 -15.71 -2.02 -8.33
N ASP A 167 -15.24 -0.83 -8.71
CA ASP A 167 -15.98 0.44 -8.57
C ASP A 167 -16.31 1.13 -9.91
N HIS A 168 -15.80 0.65 -11.03
CA HIS A 168 -16.02 1.15 -12.42
C HIS A 168 -15.73 2.64 -12.66
N THR A 169 -14.86 3.26 -11.89
CA THR A 169 -14.74 4.72 -11.84
C THR A 169 -13.42 5.29 -12.38
N ALA A 170 -12.36 4.51 -12.46
CA ALA A 170 -11.01 5.02 -12.66
C ALA A 170 -10.61 5.32 -14.13
N VAL A 171 -11.40 4.93 -15.14
CA VAL A 171 -10.99 4.98 -16.56
C VAL A 171 -10.53 6.37 -17.02
N ASN A 172 -11.27 7.42 -16.63
CA ASN A 172 -10.92 8.80 -17.01
C ASN A 172 -9.66 9.31 -16.30
N SER A 173 -9.49 8.94 -15.04
CA SER A 173 -8.31 9.33 -14.25
C SER A 173 -7.05 8.61 -14.73
N MET A 174 -7.18 7.35 -15.15
CA MET A 174 -6.07 6.56 -15.73
C MET A 174 -5.44 7.23 -16.96
N ARG A 175 -6.25 7.90 -17.80
CA ARG A 175 -5.74 8.60 -18.98
C ARG A 175 -4.91 9.84 -18.65
N ARG A 176 -5.11 10.43 -17.49
CA ARG A 176 -4.51 11.69 -17.06
C ARG A 176 -3.33 11.53 -16.12
N LEU A 177 -3.25 10.39 -15.42
CA LEU A 177 -2.26 10.15 -14.40
C LEU A 177 -1.22 9.11 -14.85
N PRO A 178 0.05 9.30 -14.51
CA PRO A 178 1.14 8.42 -14.94
C PRO A 178 1.18 7.13 -14.10
N VAL A 179 0.06 6.40 -14.03
CA VAL A 179 0.03 5.08 -13.37
C VAL A 179 0.77 4.05 -14.22
N THR A 180 1.52 3.17 -13.58
CA THR A 180 2.42 2.23 -14.24
C THR A 180 1.81 0.83 -14.42
N GLY A 181 0.60 0.61 -13.88
CA GLY A 181 -0.06 -0.69 -13.98
C GLY A 181 -1.42 -0.73 -13.31
N ILE A 182 -2.10 -1.85 -13.53
CA ILE A 182 -3.43 -2.13 -13.00
C ILE A 182 -3.42 -3.53 -12.39
N LYS A 183 -4.08 -3.67 -11.24
CA LYS A 183 -4.35 -4.93 -10.56
C LYS A 183 -5.85 -5.12 -10.46
N PHE A 184 -6.37 -6.10 -11.19
CA PHE A 184 -7.79 -6.40 -11.20
C PHE A 184 -8.27 -6.94 -9.85
N HIS A 185 -9.53 -6.65 -9.52
CA HIS A 185 -10.22 -7.34 -8.43
C HIS A 185 -10.47 -8.80 -8.83
N GLY A 186 -10.34 -9.73 -7.87
CA GLY A 186 -10.48 -11.17 -8.18
C GLY A 186 -11.83 -11.54 -8.77
N GLU A 187 -12.91 -10.93 -8.29
CA GLU A 187 -14.28 -11.16 -8.77
C GLU A 187 -14.51 -10.68 -10.21
N TYR A 188 -13.75 -9.68 -10.67
CA TYR A 188 -13.84 -9.18 -12.05
C TYR A 188 -13.67 -10.29 -13.08
N PHE A 189 -12.74 -11.21 -12.84
CA PHE A 189 -12.51 -12.35 -13.74
C PHE A 189 -13.61 -13.41 -13.65
N SER A 190 -14.15 -13.65 -12.44
CA SER A 190 -15.23 -14.63 -12.28
C SER A 190 -16.54 -14.19 -12.92
N GLU A 191 -16.81 -12.89 -12.97
CA GLU A 191 -18.04 -12.34 -13.57
C GLU A 191 -17.96 -12.18 -15.10
N HIS A 192 -16.75 -11.90 -15.65
CA HIS A 192 -16.59 -11.52 -17.05
C HIS A 192 -15.92 -12.60 -17.92
N MET A 193 -15.22 -13.59 -17.33
CA MET A 193 -14.49 -14.62 -18.09
C MET A 193 -15.10 -16.02 -18.03
N ILE A 194 -16.21 -16.22 -17.32
CA ILE A 194 -16.90 -17.54 -17.24
C ILE A 194 -17.99 -17.69 -18.33
N ASN A 195 -18.19 -16.71 -19.20
CA ASN A 195 -19.23 -16.70 -20.22
C ASN A 195 -18.72 -16.94 -21.67
N GLU A 196 -17.58 -17.62 -21.84
CA GLU A 196 -17.16 -18.15 -23.15
C GLU A 196 -17.06 -19.68 -23.14
#